data_c9a4cb1ded401176e1c28c8560262475
#
_entry.id   c9a4cb1ded401176e1c28c8560262475
#
_cell.length_a   1.000
_cell.length_b   1.000
_cell.length_c   1.000
_cell.angle_alpha   90.00
_cell.angle_beta   90.00
_cell.angle_gamma   90.00
#
_symmetry.space_group_name_H-M   'P 1'
#
loop_
_entity.id
_entity.type
_entity.pdbx_description
1 polymer ?
#
loop_
_entity_poly.entity_id
_entity_poly.type
_entity_poly.pdbx_seq_one_letter_code
_entity_poly.pdbx_strand_id
1 'polypeptide(L)'
;MDPGELAHLRRARDLLDREYARPLDVPAMARTALMSTAHFSRRFREAYGETPYGYLQTRRVERAMALLRRADLSVTEVCLEVGFTSLGSFTSTFTRLVGRPPGAYRAGDHSELAPIPACVAKAWTRPSRNGEARGAGAA
;
A
#
# COMPACT_ATOMS: atom_id res chain seq x y z
N MET A 1 20.77 -6.80 8.80
CA MET A 1 19.67 -6.66 9.74
C MET A 1 19.51 -7.93 10.55
N ASP A 2 19.29 -7.78 11.82
CA ASP A 2 19.15 -8.89 12.71
C ASP A 2 17.91 -9.74 12.36
N PRO A 3 18.02 -11.07 12.33
CA PRO A 3 16.88 -11.92 11.99
C PRO A 3 15.66 -11.71 12.88
N GLY A 4 15.86 -11.46 14.17
CA GLY A 4 14.74 -11.20 15.06
C GLY A 4 14.04 -9.90 14.72
N GLU A 5 14.80 -8.88 14.35
CA GLU A 5 14.25 -7.60 13.94
C GLU A 5 13.46 -7.77 12.64
N LEU A 6 13.99 -8.53 11.71
CA LEU A 6 13.29 -8.78 10.45
C LEU A 6 11.97 -9.51 10.69
N ALA A 7 11.94 -10.45 11.63
CA ALA A 7 10.70 -11.15 11.97
C ALA A 7 9.65 -10.18 12.54
N HIS A 8 10.09 -9.21 13.34
CA HIS A 8 9.18 -8.20 13.88
C HIS A 8 8.64 -7.31 12.76
N LEU A 9 9.49 -6.94 11.79
CA LEU A 9 9.05 -6.15 10.65
C LEU A 9 8.04 -6.91 9.79
N ARG A 10 8.25 -8.20 9.61
CA ARG A 10 7.30 -9.02 8.85
C ARG A 10 5.95 -9.07 9.55
N ARG A 11 5.94 -9.11 10.86
CA ARG A 11 4.69 -9.12 11.62
C ARG A 11 3.91 -7.83 11.36
N ALA A 12 4.61 -6.70 11.34
CA ALA A 12 3.96 -5.42 11.02
C ALA A 12 3.47 -5.39 9.59
N ARG A 13 4.26 -5.90 8.65
CA ARG A 13 3.85 -5.94 7.25
C ARG A 13 2.62 -6.83 7.07
N ASP A 14 2.58 -7.97 7.74
CA ASP A 14 1.44 -8.86 7.67
C ASP A 14 0.19 -8.19 8.21
N LEU A 15 0.33 -7.37 9.25
CA LEU A 15 -0.79 -6.59 9.76
C LEU A 15 -1.30 -5.63 8.68
N LEU A 16 -0.39 -4.94 8.00
CA LEU A 16 -0.79 -4.03 6.93
C LEU A 16 -1.52 -4.77 5.81
N ASP A 17 -1.00 -5.92 5.42
CA ASP A 17 -1.61 -6.70 4.34
C ASP A 17 -3.00 -7.20 4.70
N ARG A 18 -3.23 -7.53 5.97
CA ARG A 18 -4.52 -8.04 6.42
C ARG A 18 -5.52 -6.94 6.73
N GLU A 19 -5.03 -5.85 7.34
CA GLU A 19 -5.89 -4.85 7.94
C GLU A 19 -5.81 -3.49 7.24
N TYR A 20 -5.46 -3.46 5.96
CA TYR A 20 -5.22 -2.18 5.28
C TYR A 20 -6.43 -1.24 5.30
N ALA A 21 -7.64 -1.79 5.37
CA ALA A 21 -8.84 -0.96 5.35
C ALA A 21 -9.16 -0.31 6.69
N ARG A 22 -8.42 -0.68 7.74
CA ARG A 22 -8.63 -0.12 9.06
C ARG A 22 -7.79 1.14 9.26
N PRO A 23 -8.17 2.00 10.21
CA PRO A 23 -7.39 3.22 10.46
C PRO A 23 -6.09 2.88 11.20
N LEU A 24 -5.10 2.47 10.44
CA LEU A 24 -3.79 2.12 10.99
C LEU A 24 -2.89 3.34 10.93
N ASP A 25 -2.12 3.57 12.00
CA ASP A 25 -1.13 4.64 11.99
C ASP A 25 0.25 4.05 12.27
N VAL A 26 1.29 4.82 11.98
CA VAL A 26 2.65 4.33 12.11
C VAL A 26 3.01 3.94 13.55
N PRO A 27 2.60 4.70 14.58
CA PRO A 27 2.87 4.26 15.94
C PRO A 27 2.26 2.89 16.27
N ALA A 28 1.06 2.60 15.78
CA ALA A 28 0.43 1.30 16.02
C ALA A 28 1.20 0.18 15.33
N MET A 29 1.68 0.44 14.12
CA MET A 29 2.48 -0.53 13.39
C MET A 29 3.81 -0.78 14.11
N ALA A 30 4.42 0.29 14.62
CA ALA A 30 5.69 0.17 15.33
C ALA A 30 5.52 -0.68 16.60
N ARG A 31 4.40 -0.52 17.31
CA ARG A 31 4.12 -1.33 18.47
C ARG A 31 4.04 -2.82 18.12
N THR A 32 3.42 -3.13 16.98
CA THR A 32 3.34 -4.51 16.52
C THR A 32 4.73 -5.07 16.24
N ALA A 33 5.64 -4.23 15.79
CA ALA A 33 7.02 -4.62 15.53
C ALA A 33 7.90 -4.53 16.77
N LEU A 34 7.35 -4.12 17.92
CA LEU A 34 8.11 -3.97 19.17
C LEU A 34 9.25 -2.98 19.02
N MET A 35 9.01 -1.88 18.31
CA MET A 35 10.01 -0.86 18.03
C MET A 35 9.46 0.53 18.30
N SER A 36 10.35 1.50 18.50
CA SER A 36 9.94 2.88 18.53
C SER A 36 9.50 3.28 17.11
N THR A 37 8.71 4.32 17.01
CA THR A 37 8.21 4.77 15.72
C THR A 37 9.34 5.11 14.75
N ALA A 38 10.35 5.86 15.22
CA ALA A 38 11.45 6.27 14.36
C ALA A 38 12.28 5.08 13.90
N HIS A 39 12.59 4.17 14.82
CA HIS A 39 13.38 2.99 14.50
C HIS A 39 12.61 2.11 13.50
N PHE A 40 11.31 1.92 13.76
CA PHE A 40 10.47 1.12 12.90
C PHE A 40 10.45 1.68 11.48
N SER A 41 10.24 2.99 11.34
CA SER A 41 10.16 3.60 10.02
C SER A 41 11.45 3.41 9.24
N ARG A 42 12.59 3.61 9.88
CA ARG A 42 13.88 3.42 9.21
C ARG A 42 14.09 1.98 8.80
N ARG A 43 13.84 1.05 9.72
CA ARG A 43 14.09 -0.37 9.45
C ARG A 43 13.14 -0.93 8.43
N PHE A 44 11.87 -0.50 8.48
CA PHE A 44 10.90 -0.95 7.50
C PHE A 44 11.32 -0.51 6.10
N ARG A 45 11.76 0.75 5.97
CA ARG A 45 12.19 1.24 4.68
C ARG A 45 13.44 0.52 4.19
N GLU A 46 14.38 0.22 5.08
CA GLU A 46 15.56 -0.54 4.71
C GLU A 46 15.22 -1.95 4.23
N ALA A 47 14.26 -2.58 4.89
CA ALA A 47 13.90 -3.96 4.57
C ALA A 47 13.02 -4.05 3.32
N TYR A 48 12.12 -3.09 3.13
CA TYR A 48 11.09 -3.22 2.09
C TYR A 48 11.13 -2.11 1.04
N GLY A 49 12.00 -1.15 1.18
CA GLY A 49 12.19 -0.13 0.15
C GLY A 49 11.19 1.00 0.16
N GLU A 50 10.24 1.01 1.08
CA GLU A 50 9.29 2.09 1.18
C GLU A 50 8.89 2.29 2.63
N THR A 51 8.37 3.47 2.93
CA THR A 51 7.95 3.77 4.29
C THR A 51 6.74 2.93 4.66
N PRO A 52 6.48 2.72 5.96
CA PRO A 52 5.29 1.97 6.36
C PRO A 52 3.99 2.58 5.84
N TYR A 53 3.88 3.90 5.89
CA TYR A 53 2.67 4.55 5.41
C TYR A 53 2.55 4.44 3.90
N GLY A 54 3.66 4.58 3.17
CA GLY A 54 3.66 4.40 1.72
C GLY A 54 3.22 3.00 1.33
N TYR A 55 3.70 2.01 2.06
CA TYR A 55 3.29 0.63 1.85
C TYR A 55 1.78 0.47 2.03
N LEU A 56 1.24 1.06 3.12
CA LEU A 56 -0.19 1.00 3.39
C LEU A 56 -0.99 1.62 2.25
N GLN A 57 -0.58 2.79 1.78
CA GLN A 57 -1.28 3.45 0.68
C GLN A 57 -1.23 2.64 -0.59
N THR A 58 -0.10 2.02 -0.89
CA THR A 58 0.03 1.17 -2.06
C THR A 58 -0.94 -0.02 -1.99
N ARG A 59 -1.04 -0.65 -0.82
CA ARG A 59 -1.98 -1.77 -0.66
C ARG A 59 -3.42 -1.33 -0.86
N ARG A 60 -3.77 -0.17 -0.31
CA ARG A 60 -5.12 0.36 -0.48
C ARG A 60 -5.45 0.64 -1.94
N VAL A 61 -4.50 1.23 -2.67
CA VAL A 61 -4.71 1.55 -4.08
C VAL A 61 -4.78 0.27 -4.92
N GLU A 62 -3.97 -0.73 -4.63
CA GLU A 62 -4.06 -2.01 -5.34
C GLU A 62 -5.47 -2.59 -5.20
N ARG A 63 -6.00 -2.59 -4.00
CA ARG A 63 -7.33 -3.13 -3.78
C ARG A 63 -8.39 -2.28 -4.47
N ALA A 64 -8.21 -0.95 -4.44
CA ALA A 64 -9.13 -0.05 -5.14
C ALA A 64 -9.17 -0.34 -6.62
N MET A 65 -8.02 -0.59 -7.24
CA MET A 65 -7.98 -0.92 -8.66
C MET A 65 -8.81 -2.16 -8.96
N ALA A 66 -8.68 -3.19 -8.13
CA ALA A 66 -9.44 -4.41 -8.32
C ALA A 66 -10.95 -4.16 -8.18
N LEU A 67 -11.35 -3.37 -7.18
CA LEU A 67 -12.76 -3.07 -6.96
C LEU A 67 -13.34 -2.20 -8.07
N LEU A 68 -12.56 -1.23 -8.55
CA LEU A 68 -13.01 -0.37 -9.64
C LEU A 68 -13.24 -1.14 -10.93
N ARG A 69 -12.42 -2.14 -11.20
CA ARG A 69 -12.61 -2.95 -12.41
C ARG A 69 -13.89 -3.77 -12.38
N ARG A 70 -14.37 -4.12 -11.19
CA ARG A 70 -15.61 -4.88 -11.07
C ARG A 70 -16.83 -4.04 -11.34
N ALA A 71 -16.72 -2.73 -11.17
CA ALA A 71 -17.76 -1.76 -11.50
C ALA A 71 -19.08 -1.92 -10.75
N ASP A 72 -19.09 -2.62 -9.61
CA ASP A 72 -20.30 -2.76 -8.82
C ASP A 72 -20.34 -1.79 -7.63
N LEU A 73 -19.33 -0.97 -7.45
CA LEU A 73 -19.27 0.03 -6.40
C LEU A 73 -18.95 1.39 -7.02
N SER A 74 -19.46 2.44 -6.42
CA SER A 74 -19.12 3.79 -6.85
C SER A 74 -17.68 4.11 -6.43
N VAL A 75 -17.10 5.15 -7.01
CA VAL A 75 -15.76 5.58 -6.63
C VAL A 75 -15.71 5.94 -5.14
N THR A 76 -16.75 6.60 -4.64
CA THR A 76 -16.84 6.95 -3.23
C THR A 76 -16.90 5.70 -2.35
N GLU A 77 -17.68 4.72 -2.76
CA GLU A 77 -17.76 3.47 -2.02
C GLU A 77 -16.41 2.76 -2.01
N VAL A 78 -15.69 2.73 -3.13
CA VAL A 78 -14.38 2.12 -3.18
C VAL A 78 -13.42 2.84 -2.25
N CYS A 79 -13.46 4.17 -2.26
CA CYS A 79 -12.62 4.99 -1.39
C CYS A 79 -12.76 4.57 0.07
N LEU A 80 -14.00 4.45 0.52
CA LEU A 80 -14.27 4.08 1.92
C LEU A 80 -13.92 2.61 2.18
N GLU A 81 -14.22 1.77 1.23
CA GLU A 81 -13.98 0.33 1.38
C GLU A 81 -12.51 0.01 1.59
N VAL A 82 -11.62 0.74 0.95
CA VAL A 82 -10.19 0.47 1.06
C VAL A 82 -9.52 1.26 2.18
N GLY A 83 -10.27 2.04 2.94
CA GLY A 83 -9.73 2.66 4.14
C GLY A 83 -9.37 4.13 4.05
N PHE A 84 -9.66 4.80 2.95
CA PHE A 84 -9.46 6.24 2.88
C PHE A 84 -10.65 6.93 3.54
N THR A 85 -10.38 8.03 4.23
CA THR A 85 -11.41 8.77 4.91
C THR A 85 -11.87 10.00 4.15
N SER A 86 -11.16 10.38 3.10
CA SER A 86 -11.55 11.52 2.29
C SER A 86 -11.37 11.17 0.82
N LEU A 87 -12.34 11.56 0.02
CA LEU A 87 -12.30 11.31 -1.41
C LEU A 87 -11.14 12.07 -2.06
N GLY A 88 -10.84 13.28 -1.58
CA GLY A 88 -9.73 14.04 -2.11
C GLY A 88 -8.39 13.35 -1.91
N SER A 89 -8.17 12.83 -0.72
CA SER A 89 -6.94 12.11 -0.43
C SER A 89 -6.85 10.85 -1.27
N PHE A 90 -7.95 10.12 -1.42
CA PHE A 90 -7.99 8.93 -2.25
C PHE A 90 -7.66 9.26 -3.70
N THR A 91 -8.34 10.26 -4.26
CA THR A 91 -8.14 10.64 -5.66
C THR A 91 -6.70 11.07 -5.91
N SER A 92 -6.16 11.87 -5.01
CA SER A 92 -4.79 12.36 -5.15
C SER A 92 -3.77 11.22 -5.09
N THR A 93 -3.91 10.33 -4.13
CA THR A 93 -3.01 9.20 -3.97
C THR A 93 -3.13 8.23 -5.15
N PHE A 94 -4.36 7.92 -5.54
CA PHE A 94 -4.62 7.02 -6.65
C PHE A 94 -3.99 7.57 -7.93
N THR A 95 -4.22 8.85 -8.21
CA THR A 95 -3.70 9.48 -9.43
C THR A 95 -2.18 9.45 -9.45
N ARG A 96 -1.57 9.73 -8.31
CA ARG A 96 -0.11 9.71 -8.22
C ARG A 96 0.47 8.33 -8.48
N LEU A 97 -0.18 7.28 -7.97
CA LEU A 97 0.33 5.92 -8.10
C LEU A 97 -0.04 5.26 -9.41
N VAL A 98 -1.23 5.52 -9.92
CA VAL A 98 -1.74 4.80 -11.09
C VAL A 98 -1.58 5.60 -12.37
N GLY A 99 -1.53 6.92 -12.28
CA GLY A 99 -1.35 7.76 -13.45
C GLY A 99 -2.63 8.35 -14.00
N ARG A 100 -3.78 8.01 -13.45
CA ARG A 100 -5.07 8.60 -13.84
C ARG A 100 -6.02 8.52 -12.67
N PRO A 101 -7.03 9.41 -12.64
CA PRO A 101 -7.99 9.41 -11.52
C PRO A 101 -8.82 8.13 -11.49
N PRO A 102 -9.40 7.81 -10.32
CA PRO A 102 -10.18 6.57 -10.19
C PRO A 102 -11.32 6.44 -11.19
N GLY A 103 -12.05 7.51 -11.45
CA GLY A 103 -13.15 7.45 -12.42
C GLY A 103 -12.68 7.20 -13.83
N ALA A 104 -11.58 7.84 -14.22
CA ALA A 104 -10.99 7.63 -15.54
C ALA A 104 -10.44 6.20 -15.66
N TYR A 105 -9.83 5.70 -14.60
CA TYR A 105 -9.32 4.34 -14.58
C TYR A 105 -10.46 3.34 -14.80
N ARG A 106 -11.57 3.54 -14.08
CA ARG A 106 -12.72 2.65 -14.22
C ARG A 106 -13.26 2.64 -15.64
N ALA A 107 -13.31 3.82 -16.27
CA ALA A 107 -13.90 3.95 -17.62
C ALA A 107 -12.96 3.49 -18.73
N GLY A 108 -11.68 3.32 -18.43
CA GLY A 108 -10.69 3.02 -19.44
C GLY A 108 -10.61 1.55 -19.80
N ASP A 109 -9.77 1.26 -20.79
CA ASP A 109 -9.48 -0.10 -21.17
C ASP A 109 -8.29 -0.56 -20.36
N HIS A 110 -8.54 -1.40 -19.40
CA HIS A 110 -7.52 -1.80 -18.45
C HIS A 110 -6.44 -2.69 -19.07
N SER A 111 -6.76 -3.33 -20.18
CA SER A 111 -5.78 -4.20 -20.82
C SER A 111 -4.63 -3.41 -21.44
N GLU A 112 -4.83 -2.11 -21.64
CA GLU A 112 -3.79 -1.27 -22.22
C GLU A 112 -3.09 -0.38 -21.21
N LEU A 113 -3.39 -0.55 -19.94
CA LEU A 113 -2.78 0.30 -18.96
C LEU A 113 -1.32 -0.04 -18.78
N ALA A 114 -0.51 0.98 -18.70
CA ALA A 114 0.89 0.77 -18.38
C ALA A 114 1.00 0.19 -16.99
N PRO A 115 2.04 -0.58 -16.75
CA PRO A 115 2.25 -1.10 -15.42
C PRO A 115 2.44 0.03 -14.42
N ILE A 116 2.17 -0.26 -13.18
CA ILE A 116 2.45 0.66 -12.11
C ILE A 116 3.93 1.04 -12.20
N PRO A 117 4.28 2.29 -11.94
CA PRO A 117 5.69 2.69 -11.98
C PRO A 117 6.57 1.72 -11.20
N ALA A 118 7.79 1.54 -11.66
CA ALA A 118 8.67 0.52 -11.12
C ALA A 118 8.79 0.58 -9.60
N CYS A 119 8.88 1.76 -9.03
CA CYS A 119 9.01 1.88 -7.59
C CYS A 119 7.78 1.34 -6.85
N VAL A 120 6.63 1.41 -7.48
CA VAL A 120 5.41 0.88 -6.89
C VAL A 120 5.26 -0.59 -7.28
N ALA A 121 5.58 -0.92 -8.51
CA ALA A 121 5.47 -2.28 -9.00
C ALA A 121 6.33 -3.23 -8.19
N LYS A 122 7.52 -2.80 -7.79
CA LYS A 122 8.36 -3.63 -6.96
C LYS A 122 7.65 -4.00 -5.66
N ALA A 123 6.88 -3.06 -5.14
CA ALA A 123 6.17 -3.32 -3.91
C ALA A 123 5.04 -4.30 -4.13
N TRP A 124 4.59 -4.45 -5.33
CA TRP A 124 3.47 -5.34 -5.60
C TRP A 124 3.86 -6.71 -6.05
N THR A 125 4.92 -6.77 -6.83
CA THR A 125 5.26 -8.03 -7.44
C THR A 125 6.29 -8.79 -6.69
N ARG A 126 6.89 -8.15 -5.69
CA ARG A 126 7.84 -8.74 -4.97
C ARG A 126 7.32 -9.86 -4.43
N PRO A 127 7.85 -10.73 -4.65
CA PRO A 127 7.42 -11.87 -4.27
C PRO A 127 7.18 -12.10 -3.05
N SER A 128 7.03 -11.81 -2.92
CA SER A 128 6.79 -12.01 -2.09
C SER A 128 6.77 -11.77 -1.28
N ARG A 129 6.94 -11.24 -1.40
CA ARG A 129 6.76 -10.95 -0.49
C ARG A 129 7.29 -11.75 0.36
N ASN A 130 7.82 -12.49 0.14
CA ASN A 130 8.24 -13.32 0.79
C ASN A 130 9.41 -12.96 1.29
N GLY A 131 9.69 -12.71 1.33
CA GLY A 131 10.80 -12.48 1.84
C GLY A 131 11.46 -11.49 1.20
N GLU A 132 11.06 -11.30 0.09
CA GLU A 132 11.69 -10.44 -0.55
C GLU A 132 11.22 -9.25 -0.23
N ALA A 133 11.93 -8.36 -0.04
CA ALA A 133 11.51 -7.08 0.18
C ALA A 133 10.73 -6.70 -0.96
N ARG A 134 9.68 -6.06 -0.73
CA ARG A 134 8.98 -5.59 -1.73
C ARG A 134 9.58 -4.38 -1.99
N GLY A 135 9.94 -4.05 -3.03
CA GLY A 135 10.66 -2.90 -3.34
C GLY A 135 10.00 -1.65 -2.91
N ALA A 136 10.58 -0.56 -3.25
CA ALA A 136 10.11 0.71 -2.86
C ALA A 136 8.75 0.95 -3.38
N GLY A 137 7.98 1.57 -2.67
CA GLY A 137 6.71 1.96 -3.11
C GLY A 137 6.58 3.42 -3.06
N ALA A 138 5.42 3.87 -3.31
CA ALA A 138 5.13 5.26 -3.20
C ALA A 138 5.08 5.59 -1.75
N ALA A 139 5.52 6.70 -1.40
CA ALA A 139 5.48 7.13 -0.02
C ALA A 139 4.10 7.59 0.37
#